data_cdac052f65cdd4310016056bfa6596d3
#
_entry.id   cdac052f65cdd4310016056bfa6596d3
#
_cell.length_a   1.000
_cell.length_b   1.000
_cell.length_c   1.000
_cell.angle_alpha   90.00
_cell.angle_beta   90.00
_cell.angle_gamma   90.00
#
_symmetry.space_group_name_H-M   'P 1'
#
loop_
_entity.id
_entity.type
_entity.pdbx_description
1 polymer ?
#
loop_
_entity_poly.entity_id
_entity_poly.type
_entity_poly.pdbx_seq_one_letter_code
_entity_poly.pdbx_strand_id
1 'polypeptide(L)'
;MEQGFQVLLQVFGGLALFLYGTDSLCRAVQQGVGRRLRSLLARCTANPVAGLLTGAAVTAVLQSSSAVTVMVIAFLAAGLLQLRQAVPVVFGANIGTTVTAQLLAFRVESWRYLLLFCGVLLCLACKNWRGRCVGEAVFGFGLLFEGVTVMRSAMEPLLQSPLLRLELARVQQSPLHGLLAGVCMTLTVQSSSATVALLQSMAAQPGADGVHSLLGLTAAIPILLGDNIGTTVTAVLAAIGQGRDAKRVAAAHAIFNLSGAAVCCALLQPFAALVRLCSPTGAECAVIARQIANAHTLFNGLCALVWLPLTGQMVRLVCALLPDKNRPKERL
;
A
#
# COMPACT_ATOMS: atom_id res chain seq x y z
N MET A 1 -6.14 27.39 -19.05
CA MET A 1 -5.40 27.40 -17.78
C MET A 1 -6.31 27.22 -16.57
N GLU A 2 -7.42 27.90 -16.48
CA GLU A 2 -8.35 27.82 -15.35
C GLU A 2 -8.95 26.42 -15.11
N GLN A 3 -9.38 25.72 -16.16
CA GLN A 3 -9.88 24.36 -16.04
C GLN A 3 -8.84 23.38 -15.51
N GLY A 4 -7.58 23.45 -15.99
CA GLY A 4 -6.52 22.57 -15.50
C GLY A 4 -6.18 22.81 -14.02
N PHE A 5 -6.22 24.08 -13.59
CA PHE A 5 -6.01 24.43 -12.19
C PHE A 5 -7.14 23.94 -11.29
N GLN A 6 -8.41 24.09 -11.72
CA GLN A 6 -9.56 23.56 -10.97
C GLN A 6 -9.52 22.05 -10.82
N VAL A 7 -9.14 21.34 -11.86
CA VAL A 7 -8.98 19.87 -11.82
C VAL A 7 -7.90 19.47 -10.82
N LEU A 8 -6.75 20.14 -10.83
CA LEU A 8 -5.67 19.89 -9.85
C LEU A 8 -6.17 20.15 -8.42
N LEU A 9 -6.90 21.23 -8.18
CA LEU A 9 -7.47 21.52 -6.87
C LEU A 9 -8.44 20.41 -6.41
N GLN A 10 -9.28 19.90 -7.32
CA GLN A 10 -10.19 18.80 -7.00
C GLN A 10 -9.44 17.50 -6.70
N VAL A 11 -8.39 17.16 -7.45
CA VAL A 11 -7.54 15.97 -7.17
C VAL A 11 -6.88 16.12 -5.81
N PHE A 12 -6.27 17.27 -5.52
CA PHE A 12 -5.65 17.52 -4.21
C PHE A 12 -6.69 17.56 -3.08
N GLY A 13 -7.86 18.13 -3.31
CA GLY A 13 -8.97 18.12 -2.35
C GLY A 13 -9.45 16.71 -2.05
N GLY A 14 -9.68 15.91 -3.08
CA GLY A 14 -10.03 14.48 -2.95
C GLY A 14 -8.94 13.68 -2.23
N LEU A 15 -7.67 13.91 -2.57
CA LEU A 15 -6.54 13.30 -1.89
C LEU A 15 -6.46 13.70 -0.41
N ALA A 16 -6.70 14.97 -0.08
CA ALA A 16 -6.73 15.45 1.29
C ALA A 16 -7.85 14.78 2.11
N LEU A 17 -9.06 14.66 1.54
CA LEU A 17 -10.17 13.94 2.16
C LEU A 17 -9.84 12.46 2.37
N PHE A 18 -9.25 11.81 1.37
CA PHE A 18 -8.81 10.43 1.46
C PHE A 18 -7.77 10.22 2.57
N LEU A 19 -6.72 11.04 2.58
CA LEU A 19 -5.64 10.96 3.57
C LEU A 19 -6.15 11.24 4.99
N TYR A 20 -6.98 12.27 5.16
CA TYR A 20 -7.56 12.60 6.46
C TYR A 20 -8.55 11.52 6.93
N GLY A 21 -9.37 10.97 6.01
CA GLY A 21 -10.27 9.86 6.31
C GLY A 21 -9.51 8.60 6.75
N THR A 22 -8.44 8.26 6.05
CA THR A 22 -7.55 7.15 6.40
C THR A 22 -6.89 7.38 7.76
N ASP A 23 -6.35 8.57 8.01
CA ASP A 23 -5.71 8.92 9.28
C ASP A 23 -6.70 8.93 10.46
N SER A 24 -7.91 9.43 10.26
CA SER A 24 -8.99 9.39 11.26
C SER A 24 -9.38 7.95 11.61
N LEU A 25 -9.59 7.09 10.59
CA LEU A 25 -9.84 5.66 10.77
C LEU A 25 -8.69 5.00 11.55
N CYS A 26 -7.44 5.25 11.15
CA CYS A 26 -6.26 4.71 11.80
C CYS A 26 -6.15 5.12 13.27
N ARG A 27 -6.33 6.42 13.57
CA ARG A 27 -6.30 6.91 14.96
C ARG A 27 -7.37 6.27 15.82
N ALA A 28 -8.60 6.18 15.34
CA ALA A 28 -9.70 5.55 16.07
C ALA A 28 -9.41 4.08 16.39
N VAL A 29 -8.89 3.32 15.42
CA VAL A 29 -8.49 1.92 15.61
C VAL A 29 -7.28 1.79 16.55
N GLN A 30 -6.25 2.64 16.39
CA GLN A 30 -5.06 2.64 17.24
C GLN A 30 -5.40 2.95 18.70
N GLN A 31 -6.30 3.88 18.96
CA GLN A 31 -6.78 4.18 20.30
C GLN A 31 -7.45 2.96 20.94
N GLY A 32 -8.26 2.20 20.16
CA GLY A 32 -8.94 1.01 20.64
C GLY A 32 -8.02 -0.18 20.95
N VAL A 33 -6.97 -0.40 20.14
CA VAL A 33 -6.20 -1.65 20.14
C VAL A 33 -4.67 -1.46 20.22
N GLY A 34 -4.18 -0.23 20.09
CA GLY A 34 -2.75 0.07 19.83
C GLY A 34 -1.75 -0.49 20.85
N ARG A 35 -2.07 -0.53 22.14
CA ARG A 35 -1.18 -1.13 23.16
C ARG A 35 -1.03 -2.64 22.98
N ARG A 36 -2.11 -3.33 22.63
CA ARG A 36 -2.09 -4.78 22.38
C ARG A 36 -1.30 -5.13 21.12
N LEU A 37 -1.41 -4.31 20.07
CA LEU A 37 -0.67 -4.52 18.83
C LEU A 37 0.85 -4.39 19.02
N ARG A 38 1.31 -3.39 19.78
CA ARG A 38 2.74 -3.25 20.11
C ARG A 38 3.26 -4.45 20.89
N SER A 39 2.47 -4.97 21.84
CA SER A 39 2.86 -6.16 22.61
C SER A 39 2.86 -7.43 21.74
N LEU A 40 1.98 -7.52 20.75
CA LEU A 40 1.97 -8.61 19.77
C LEU A 40 3.24 -8.61 18.93
N LEU A 41 3.63 -7.45 18.39
CA LEU A 41 4.89 -7.30 17.63
C LEU A 41 6.11 -7.76 18.43
N ALA A 42 6.18 -7.41 19.72
CA ALA A 42 7.31 -7.78 20.57
C ALA A 42 7.33 -9.27 20.96
N ARG A 43 6.16 -9.94 21.02
CA ARG A 43 6.02 -11.31 21.56
C ARG A 43 5.78 -12.39 20.51
N CYS A 44 5.10 -12.06 19.41
CA CYS A 44 4.63 -13.03 18.42
C CYS A 44 5.57 -13.17 17.21
N THR A 45 6.88 -12.97 17.40
CA THR A 45 7.89 -13.09 16.33
C THR A 45 8.83 -14.29 16.52
N ALA A 46 8.37 -15.31 17.29
CA ALA A 46 9.18 -16.47 17.64
C ALA A 46 9.66 -17.28 16.42
N ASN A 47 8.86 -17.30 15.33
CA ASN A 47 9.22 -17.95 14.09
C ASN A 47 8.83 -17.08 12.88
N PRO A 48 9.39 -17.33 11.67
CA PRO A 48 9.11 -16.50 10.49
C PRO A 48 7.62 -16.39 10.13
N VAL A 49 6.85 -17.47 10.26
CA VAL A 49 5.41 -17.48 9.96
C VAL A 49 4.65 -16.58 10.94
N ALA A 50 4.92 -16.71 12.24
CA ALA A 50 4.30 -15.85 13.25
C ALA A 50 4.69 -14.39 13.06
N GLY A 51 5.95 -14.09 12.69
CA GLY A 51 6.40 -12.75 12.35
C GLY A 51 5.64 -12.17 11.15
N LEU A 52 5.49 -12.92 10.07
CA LEU A 52 4.75 -12.52 8.88
C LEU A 52 3.28 -12.25 9.21
N LEU A 53 2.60 -13.17 9.90
CA LEU A 53 1.20 -13.00 10.27
C LEU A 53 1.00 -11.81 11.21
N THR A 54 1.92 -11.60 12.15
CA THR A 54 1.88 -10.45 13.06
C THR A 54 2.06 -9.14 12.28
N GLY A 55 3.04 -9.08 11.36
CA GLY A 55 3.25 -7.93 10.50
C GLY A 55 2.03 -7.60 9.65
N ALA A 56 1.42 -8.63 9.04
CA ALA A 56 0.21 -8.48 8.23
C ALA A 56 -0.98 -7.97 9.07
N ALA A 57 -1.23 -8.59 10.22
CA ALA A 57 -2.34 -8.21 11.10
C ALA A 57 -2.16 -6.78 11.65
N VAL A 58 -0.96 -6.46 12.13
CA VAL A 58 -0.67 -5.12 12.66
C VAL A 58 -0.81 -4.06 11.57
N THR A 59 -0.31 -4.32 10.37
CA THR A 59 -0.42 -3.37 9.25
C THR A 59 -1.86 -3.23 8.77
N ALA A 60 -2.61 -4.33 8.67
CA ALA A 60 -4.03 -4.28 8.31
C ALA A 60 -4.85 -3.40 9.28
N VAL A 61 -4.50 -3.44 10.57
CA VAL A 61 -5.15 -2.62 11.61
C VAL A 61 -4.63 -1.18 11.60
N LEU A 62 -3.31 -0.98 11.49
CA LEU A 62 -2.70 0.36 11.49
C LEU A 62 -2.83 1.06 10.13
N GLN A 63 -3.19 0.33 9.07
CA GLN A 63 -3.32 0.83 7.70
C GLN A 63 -2.04 1.54 7.18
N SER A 64 -0.87 1.21 7.76
CA SER A 64 0.41 1.84 7.43
C SER A 64 1.57 0.87 7.60
N SER A 65 2.06 0.32 6.50
CA SER A 65 3.28 -0.52 6.50
C SER A 65 4.54 0.26 6.85
N SER A 66 4.60 1.54 6.47
CA SER A 66 5.71 2.44 6.84
C SER A 66 5.78 2.60 8.35
N ALA A 67 4.66 2.85 9.04
CA ALA A 67 4.63 2.95 10.50
C ALA A 67 5.05 1.64 11.18
N VAL A 68 4.62 0.49 10.66
CA VAL A 68 5.03 -0.83 11.18
C VAL A 68 6.52 -1.05 10.95
N THR A 69 7.05 -0.72 9.77
CA THR A 69 8.48 -0.86 9.46
C THR A 69 9.34 0.03 10.36
N VAL A 70 8.93 1.29 10.60
CA VAL A 70 9.61 2.20 11.53
C VAL A 70 9.58 1.63 12.96
N MET A 71 8.44 1.08 13.41
CA MET A 71 8.35 0.38 14.70
C MET A 71 9.30 -0.81 14.80
N VAL A 72 9.37 -1.64 13.76
CA VAL A 72 10.29 -2.77 13.69
C VAL A 72 11.74 -2.32 13.78
N ILE A 73 12.12 -1.26 13.05
CA ILE A 73 13.44 -0.63 13.12
C ILE A 73 13.74 -0.13 14.55
N ALA A 74 12.78 0.53 15.20
CA ALA A 74 12.95 1.02 16.57
C ALA A 74 13.11 -0.13 17.58
N PHE A 75 12.31 -1.21 17.47
CA PHE A 75 12.45 -2.39 18.33
C PHE A 75 13.78 -3.11 18.13
N LEU A 76 14.26 -3.15 16.91
CA LEU A 76 15.57 -3.72 16.57
C LEU A 76 16.70 -2.86 17.17
N ALA A 77 16.62 -1.53 17.06
CA ALA A 77 17.57 -0.61 17.67
C ALA A 77 17.59 -0.70 19.19
N ALA A 78 16.43 -0.97 19.80
CA ALA A 78 16.28 -1.18 21.25
C ALA A 78 16.70 -2.59 21.72
N GLY A 79 17.13 -3.48 20.81
CA GLY A 79 17.47 -4.87 21.14
C GLY A 79 16.28 -5.78 21.47
N LEU A 80 15.06 -5.32 21.23
CA LEU A 80 13.82 -6.07 21.48
C LEU A 80 13.49 -7.09 20.39
N LEU A 81 14.05 -6.92 19.19
CA LEU A 81 13.95 -7.84 18.08
C LEU A 81 15.33 -8.12 17.50
N GLN A 82 15.49 -9.33 16.97
CA GLN A 82 16.64 -9.69 16.12
C GLN A 82 16.32 -9.46 14.64
N LEU A 83 17.34 -9.25 13.80
CA LEU A 83 17.16 -9.06 12.36
C LEU A 83 16.36 -10.20 11.70
N ARG A 84 16.61 -11.45 12.11
CA ARG A 84 15.89 -12.63 11.62
C ARG A 84 14.40 -12.64 11.97
N GLN A 85 13.99 -11.95 13.04
CA GLN A 85 12.59 -11.77 13.42
C GLN A 85 11.96 -10.57 12.72
N ALA A 86 12.73 -9.50 12.54
CA ALA A 86 12.28 -8.26 11.92
C ALA A 86 11.90 -8.43 10.43
N VAL A 87 12.70 -9.18 9.67
CA VAL A 87 12.52 -9.38 8.23
C VAL A 87 11.14 -9.96 7.87
N PRO A 88 10.67 -11.08 8.47
CA PRO A 88 9.34 -11.61 8.19
C PRO A 88 8.19 -10.66 8.57
N VAL A 89 8.36 -9.84 9.62
CA VAL A 89 7.37 -8.84 10.01
C VAL A 89 7.19 -7.80 8.90
N VAL A 90 8.28 -7.35 8.28
CA VAL A 90 8.22 -6.41 7.15
C VAL A 90 7.57 -7.05 5.92
N PHE A 91 7.84 -8.33 5.64
CA PHE A 91 7.13 -9.05 4.57
C PHE A 91 5.62 -9.11 4.84
N GLY A 92 5.24 -9.39 6.08
CA GLY A 92 3.85 -9.36 6.51
C GLY A 92 3.24 -7.96 6.39
N ALA A 93 4.00 -6.91 6.74
CA ALA A 93 3.53 -5.53 6.62
C ALA A 93 3.13 -5.18 5.17
N ASN A 94 3.88 -5.64 4.17
CA ASN A 94 3.51 -5.47 2.76
C ASN A 94 2.17 -6.16 2.42
N ILE A 95 1.94 -7.38 2.91
CA ILE A 95 0.64 -8.05 2.75
C ILE A 95 -0.47 -7.25 3.43
N GLY A 96 -0.26 -6.78 4.67
CA GLY A 96 -1.25 -6.01 5.42
C GLY A 96 -1.71 -4.73 4.73
N THR A 97 -0.82 -4.05 3.98
CA THR A 97 -1.16 -2.86 3.19
C THR A 97 -2.21 -3.16 2.11
N THR A 98 -2.26 -4.39 1.60
CA THR A 98 -3.21 -4.75 0.54
C THR A 98 -4.66 -4.71 1.01
N VAL A 99 -4.92 -4.79 2.32
CA VAL A 99 -6.26 -4.68 2.90
C VAL A 99 -6.91 -3.35 2.54
N THR A 100 -6.15 -2.25 2.53
CA THR A 100 -6.65 -0.94 2.10
C THR A 100 -7.12 -0.99 0.63
N ALA A 101 -6.29 -1.54 -0.26
CA ALA A 101 -6.65 -1.70 -1.67
C ALA A 101 -7.93 -2.54 -1.85
N GLN A 102 -8.09 -3.61 -1.05
CA GLN A 102 -9.29 -4.45 -1.05
C GLN A 102 -10.52 -3.69 -0.57
N LEU A 103 -10.39 -2.88 0.50
CA LEU A 103 -11.48 -2.04 1.00
C LEU A 103 -11.92 -1.02 -0.05
N LEU A 104 -10.97 -0.35 -0.71
CA LEU A 104 -11.23 0.64 -1.76
C LEU A 104 -11.92 0.05 -3.00
N ALA A 105 -11.67 -1.22 -3.27
CA ALA A 105 -12.30 -1.93 -4.39
C ALA A 105 -13.77 -2.32 -4.14
N PHE A 106 -14.28 -2.14 -2.91
CA PHE A 106 -15.72 -2.26 -2.66
C PHE A 106 -16.44 -1.00 -3.16
N ARG A 107 -17.56 -1.16 -3.84
CA ARG A 107 -18.41 -0.08 -4.30
C ARG A 107 -19.32 0.39 -3.16
N VAL A 108 -18.76 1.15 -2.21
CA VAL A 108 -19.48 1.72 -1.07
C VAL A 108 -19.95 3.14 -1.36
N GLU A 109 -19.80 3.61 -2.61
CA GLU A 109 -20.08 4.99 -3.02
C GLU A 109 -21.47 5.48 -2.62
N SER A 110 -22.50 4.60 -2.73
CA SER A 110 -23.87 4.93 -2.35
C SER A 110 -24.09 5.13 -0.85
N TRP A 111 -23.21 4.55 -0.01
CA TRP A 111 -23.33 4.56 1.45
C TRP A 111 -22.44 5.63 2.11
N ARG A 112 -21.57 6.30 1.37
CA ARG A 112 -20.60 7.25 1.93
C ARG A 112 -21.25 8.37 2.74
N TYR A 113 -22.34 8.95 2.25
CA TYR A 113 -23.05 10.02 2.97
C TYR A 113 -23.72 9.52 4.26
N LEU A 114 -24.26 8.29 4.23
CA LEU A 114 -24.79 7.67 5.44
C LEU A 114 -23.68 7.41 6.47
N LEU A 115 -22.52 6.94 6.03
CA LEU A 115 -21.34 6.73 6.88
C LEU A 115 -20.87 8.06 7.50
N LEU A 116 -20.77 9.13 6.71
CA LEU A 116 -20.41 10.46 7.21
C LEU A 116 -21.42 10.94 8.26
N PHE A 117 -22.71 10.86 7.95
CA PHE A 117 -23.77 11.29 8.86
C PHE A 117 -23.80 10.47 10.15
N CYS A 118 -23.82 9.15 10.07
CA CYS A 118 -23.82 8.28 11.23
C CYS A 118 -22.54 8.44 12.07
N GLY A 119 -21.37 8.61 11.42
CA GLY A 119 -20.12 8.87 12.10
C GLY A 119 -20.15 10.13 12.95
N VAL A 120 -20.63 11.25 12.38
CA VAL A 120 -20.80 12.51 13.12
C VAL A 120 -21.80 12.36 14.26
N LEU A 121 -22.96 11.74 14.01
CA LEU A 121 -23.96 11.51 15.06
C LEU A 121 -23.38 10.72 16.23
N LEU A 122 -22.63 9.65 15.96
CA LEU A 122 -21.97 8.85 16.99
C LEU A 122 -20.95 9.67 17.78
N CYS A 123 -20.16 10.51 17.10
CA CYS A 123 -19.19 11.39 17.76
C CYS A 123 -19.85 12.40 18.69
N LEU A 124 -21.03 12.93 18.31
CA LEU A 124 -21.76 13.94 19.10
C LEU A 124 -22.62 13.30 20.21
N ALA A 125 -23.31 12.19 19.92
CA ALA A 125 -24.24 11.56 20.84
C ALA A 125 -23.54 10.71 21.91
N CYS A 126 -22.41 10.08 21.58
CA CYS A 126 -21.71 9.20 22.51
C CYS A 126 -20.87 10.00 23.51
N LYS A 127 -21.21 9.92 24.81
CA LYS A 127 -20.41 10.50 25.89
C LYS A 127 -19.19 9.66 26.25
N ASN A 128 -19.23 8.35 25.99
CA ASN A 128 -18.16 7.43 26.30
C ASN A 128 -17.08 7.44 25.20
N TRP A 129 -15.83 7.25 25.62
CA TRP A 129 -14.67 7.22 24.72
C TRP A 129 -14.77 6.18 23.59
N ARG A 130 -15.30 4.96 23.90
CA ARG A 130 -15.42 3.89 22.91
C ARG A 130 -16.39 4.24 21.78
N GLY A 131 -17.54 4.81 22.14
CA GLY A 131 -18.54 5.24 21.16
C GLY A 131 -18.01 6.34 20.25
N ARG A 132 -17.25 7.31 20.80
CA ARG A 132 -16.60 8.36 20.01
C ARG A 132 -15.56 7.79 19.04
N CYS A 133 -14.71 6.83 19.48
CA CYS A 133 -13.77 6.15 18.60
C CYS A 133 -14.49 5.40 17.46
N VAL A 134 -15.61 4.73 17.74
CA VAL A 134 -16.42 4.10 16.68
C VAL A 134 -16.97 5.15 15.71
N GLY A 135 -17.48 6.28 16.22
CA GLY A 135 -17.93 7.40 15.40
C GLY A 135 -16.84 7.96 14.50
N GLU A 136 -15.63 8.20 15.05
CA GLU A 136 -14.48 8.66 14.28
C GLU A 136 -14.04 7.64 13.21
N ALA A 137 -14.10 6.32 13.52
CA ALA A 137 -13.79 5.28 12.55
C ALA A 137 -14.80 5.26 11.39
N VAL A 138 -16.10 5.33 11.70
CA VAL A 138 -17.18 5.34 10.71
C VAL A 138 -17.12 6.61 9.86
N PHE A 139 -16.87 7.76 10.47
CA PHE A 139 -16.71 9.04 9.77
C PHE A 139 -15.49 9.04 8.85
N GLY A 140 -14.33 8.57 9.37
CA GLY A 140 -13.10 8.45 8.60
C GLY A 140 -13.25 7.52 7.39
N PHE A 141 -13.99 6.42 7.56
CA PHE A 141 -14.31 5.51 6.46
C PHE A 141 -15.18 6.18 5.39
N GLY A 142 -16.21 6.97 5.80
CA GLY A 142 -17.02 7.77 4.87
C GLY A 142 -16.20 8.80 4.11
N LEU A 143 -15.31 9.53 4.81
CA LEU A 143 -14.40 10.52 4.21
C LEU A 143 -13.42 9.92 3.21
N LEU A 144 -12.90 8.74 3.50
CA LEU A 144 -12.01 7.99 2.60
C LEU A 144 -12.71 7.74 1.26
N PHE A 145 -13.95 7.25 1.27
CA PHE A 145 -14.71 7.01 0.04
C PHE A 145 -15.14 8.30 -0.67
N GLU A 146 -15.46 9.36 0.06
CA GLU A 146 -15.73 10.67 -0.53
C GLU A 146 -14.49 11.18 -1.27
N GLY A 147 -13.31 11.09 -0.66
CA GLY A 147 -12.03 11.44 -1.29
C GLY A 147 -11.77 10.69 -2.60
N VAL A 148 -12.02 9.37 -2.61
CA VAL A 148 -11.90 8.54 -3.83
C VAL A 148 -12.89 9.01 -4.90
N THR A 149 -14.13 9.32 -4.52
CA THR A 149 -15.16 9.78 -5.46
C THR A 149 -14.79 11.14 -6.07
N VAL A 150 -14.31 12.07 -5.24
CA VAL A 150 -13.84 13.40 -5.71
C VAL A 150 -12.66 13.25 -6.66
N MET A 151 -11.67 12.41 -6.33
CA MET A 151 -10.55 12.14 -7.23
C MET A 151 -11.01 11.54 -8.55
N ARG A 152 -11.95 10.59 -8.52
CA ARG A 152 -12.51 9.97 -9.73
C ARG A 152 -13.19 11.01 -10.63
N SER A 153 -14.05 11.85 -10.07
CA SER A 153 -14.74 12.91 -10.82
C SER A 153 -13.77 13.94 -11.41
N ALA A 154 -12.69 14.25 -10.70
CA ALA A 154 -11.65 15.15 -11.16
C ALA A 154 -10.81 14.59 -12.31
N MET A 155 -10.75 13.25 -12.46
CA MET A 155 -9.99 12.62 -13.56
C MET A 155 -10.67 12.81 -14.93
N GLU A 156 -11.99 12.91 -14.99
CA GLU A 156 -12.74 12.97 -16.25
C GLU A 156 -12.27 14.09 -17.20
N PRO A 157 -12.11 15.36 -16.77
CA PRO A 157 -11.55 16.41 -17.63
C PRO A 157 -10.07 16.17 -18.01
N LEU A 158 -9.26 15.56 -17.13
CA LEU A 158 -7.86 15.25 -17.41
C LEU A 158 -7.68 14.27 -18.55
N LEU A 159 -8.65 13.36 -18.75
CA LEU A 159 -8.61 12.38 -19.85
C LEU A 159 -8.65 13.02 -21.24
N GLN A 160 -9.09 14.28 -21.31
CA GLN A 160 -9.07 15.06 -22.56
C GLN A 160 -7.71 15.71 -22.82
N SER A 161 -6.80 15.72 -21.83
CA SER A 161 -5.47 16.30 -21.98
C SER A 161 -4.60 15.46 -22.93
N PRO A 162 -4.03 16.07 -23.99
CA PRO A 162 -3.11 15.37 -24.90
C PRO A 162 -1.87 14.81 -24.18
N LEU A 163 -1.38 15.51 -23.16
CA LEU A 163 -0.21 15.10 -22.38
C LEU A 163 -0.51 13.82 -21.60
N LEU A 164 -1.65 13.77 -20.91
CA LEU A 164 -2.05 12.57 -20.17
C LEU A 164 -2.26 11.37 -21.10
N ARG A 165 -2.89 11.58 -22.25
CA ARG A 165 -3.07 10.50 -23.24
C ARG A 165 -1.74 9.97 -23.75
N LEU A 166 -0.74 10.86 -23.98
CA LEU A 166 0.60 10.45 -24.40
C LEU A 166 1.28 9.61 -23.32
N GLU A 167 1.23 10.03 -22.06
CA GLU A 167 1.84 9.29 -20.95
C GLU A 167 1.14 7.94 -20.72
N LEU A 168 -0.18 7.90 -20.80
CA LEU A 168 -0.94 6.65 -20.71
C LEU A 168 -0.57 5.67 -21.85
N ALA A 169 -0.40 6.18 -23.08
CA ALA A 169 0.05 5.36 -24.21
C ALA A 169 1.47 4.80 -23.97
N ARG A 170 2.39 5.58 -23.39
CA ARG A 170 3.75 5.10 -23.02
C ARG A 170 3.68 4.00 -21.97
N VAL A 171 2.85 4.18 -20.93
CA VAL A 171 2.64 3.18 -19.88
C VAL A 171 2.04 1.89 -20.44
N GLN A 172 1.08 1.98 -21.36
CA GLN A 172 0.49 0.81 -22.00
C GLN A 172 1.47 0.03 -22.89
N GLN A 173 2.43 0.73 -23.51
CA GLN A 173 3.42 0.12 -24.41
C GLN A 173 4.64 -0.44 -23.68
N SER A 174 4.95 0.04 -22.47
CA SER A 174 6.18 -0.33 -21.76
C SER A 174 5.94 -0.54 -20.26
N PRO A 175 6.11 -1.77 -19.75
CA PRO A 175 6.06 -2.05 -18.32
C PRO A 175 7.03 -1.19 -17.50
N LEU A 176 8.19 -0.84 -18.07
CA LEU A 176 9.17 0.00 -17.38
C LEU A 176 8.65 1.42 -17.13
N HIS A 177 7.96 2.01 -18.10
CA HIS A 177 7.32 3.32 -17.90
C HIS A 177 6.24 3.27 -16.82
N GLY A 178 5.42 2.21 -16.80
CA GLY A 178 4.44 1.99 -15.74
C GLY A 178 5.08 1.87 -14.37
N LEU A 179 6.16 1.09 -14.26
CA LEU A 179 6.90 0.91 -13.02
C LEU A 179 7.51 2.24 -12.52
N LEU A 180 8.14 3.01 -13.40
CA LEU A 180 8.69 4.33 -13.06
C LEU A 180 7.58 5.31 -12.64
N ALA A 181 6.46 5.31 -13.34
CA ALA A 181 5.30 6.13 -12.98
C ALA A 181 4.80 5.81 -11.55
N GLY A 182 4.65 4.52 -11.21
CA GLY A 182 4.27 4.09 -9.87
C GLY A 182 5.27 4.51 -8.80
N VAL A 183 6.58 4.34 -9.04
CA VAL A 183 7.63 4.83 -8.13
C VAL A 183 7.50 6.34 -7.91
N CYS A 184 7.41 7.13 -8.99
CA CYS A 184 7.30 8.58 -8.90
C CYS A 184 6.03 9.03 -8.16
N MET A 185 4.88 8.39 -8.43
CA MET A 185 3.63 8.68 -7.73
C MET A 185 3.78 8.47 -6.23
N THR A 186 4.33 7.33 -5.81
CA THR A 186 4.50 7.00 -4.39
C THR A 186 5.51 7.90 -3.70
N LEU A 187 6.60 8.25 -4.35
CA LEU A 187 7.59 9.20 -3.82
C LEU A 187 6.98 10.60 -3.63
N THR A 188 6.08 11.01 -4.52
CA THR A 188 5.40 12.31 -4.44
C THR A 188 4.33 12.31 -3.35
N VAL A 189 3.47 11.30 -3.33
CA VAL A 189 2.32 11.22 -2.42
C VAL A 189 2.73 10.73 -1.02
N GLN A 190 3.85 10.01 -0.90
CA GLN A 190 4.36 9.41 0.35
C GLN A 190 3.37 8.43 1.01
N SER A 191 2.38 7.94 0.25
CA SER A 191 1.34 7.02 0.72
C SER A 191 0.97 6.02 -0.37
N SER A 192 1.37 4.77 -0.20
CA SER A 192 1.03 3.67 -1.12
C SER A 192 -0.48 3.46 -1.22
N SER A 193 -1.21 3.59 -0.10
CA SER A 193 -2.67 3.46 -0.12
C SER A 193 -3.32 4.54 -1.00
N ALA A 194 -2.81 5.78 -0.95
CA ALA A 194 -3.30 6.87 -1.78
C ALA A 194 -2.91 6.68 -3.26
N THR A 195 -1.70 6.20 -3.53
CA THR A 195 -1.26 5.87 -4.90
C THR A 195 -2.14 4.78 -5.51
N VAL A 196 -2.43 3.71 -4.75
CA VAL A 196 -3.32 2.63 -5.20
C VAL A 196 -4.75 3.14 -5.40
N ALA A 197 -5.27 4.00 -4.50
CA ALA A 197 -6.58 4.62 -4.65
C ALA A 197 -6.68 5.45 -5.94
N LEU A 198 -5.66 6.24 -6.23
CA LEU A 198 -5.57 7.03 -7.45
C LEU A 198 -5.49 6.12 -8.69
N LEU A 199 -4.66 5.08 -8.66
CA LEU A 199 -4.55 4.08 -9.73
C LEU A 199 -5.89 3.38 -10.00
N GLN A 200 -6.59 2.93 -8.95
CA GLN A 200 -7.92 2.31 -9.08
C GLN A 200 -8.95 3.30 -9.65
N SER A 201 -8.89 4.58 -9.22
CA SER A 201 -9.79 5.63 -9.71
C SER A 201 -9.55 5.92 -11.20
N MET A 202 -8.29 6.01 -11.63
CA MET A 202 -7.91 6.20 -13.04
C MET A 202 -8.32 5.00 -13.89
N ALA A 203 -8.00 3.78 -13.45
CA ALA A 203 -8.31 2.56 -14.18
C ALA A 203 -9.82 2.31 -14.31
N ALA A 204 -10.62 2.76 -13.35
CA ALA A 204 -12.08 2.65 -13.42
C ALA A 204 -12.75 3.62 -14.40
N GLN A 205 -12.00 4.58 -14.98
CA GLN A 205 -12.52 5.45 -16.02
C GLN A 205 -12.60 4.72 -17.36
N PRO A 206 -13.63 5.02 -18.18
CA PRO A 206 -13.72 4.47 -19.53
C PRO A 206 -12.62 5.08 -20.43
N GLY A 207 -12.07 4.26 -21.27
CA GLY A 207 -11.16 4.67 -22.34
C GLY A 207 -11.86 5.43 -23.46
N ALA A 208 -11.14 5.66 -24.57
CA ALA A 208 -11.65 6.41 -25.71
C ALA A 208 -12.84 5.71 -26.41
N ASP A 209 -12.99 4.40 -26.26
CA ASP A 209 -14.08 3.59 -26.81
C ASP A 209 -15.33 3.56 -25.91
N GLY A 210 -15.25 4.13 -24.70
CA GLY A 210 -16.33 4.15 -23.71
C GLY A 210 -16.67 2.79 -23.08
N VAL A 211 -15.98 1.71 -23.46
CA VAL A 211 -16.27 0.32 -23.06
C VAL A 211 -15.17 -0.26 -22.19
N HIS A 212 -13.93 -0.13 -22.63
CA HIS A 212 -12.77 -0.66 -21.92
C HIS A 212 -12.24 0.34 -20.89
N SER A 213 -11.51 -0.19 -19.91
CA SER A 213 -10.79 0.62 -18.92
C SER A 213 -9.74 1.49 -19.61
N LEU A 214 -9.57 2.71 -19.13
CA LEU A 214 -8.57 3.66 -19.59
C LEU A 214 -7.14 3.08 -19.60
N LEU A 215 -6.77 2.33 -18.56
CA LEU A 215 -5.43 1.76 -18.38
C LEU A 215 -5.38 0.27 -18.76
N GLY A 216 -6.46 -0.47 -18.52
CA GLY A 216 -6.44 -1.92 -18.56
C GLY A 216 -5.56 -2.53 -17.44
N LEU A 217 -5.85 -3.80 -17.11
CA LEU A 217 -5.13 -4.49 -16.02
C LEU A 217 -3.62 -4.62 -16.31
N THR A 218 -3.26 -4.93 -17.53
CA THR A 218 -1.86 -5.20 -17.91
C THR A 218 -0.98 -3.96 -17.76
N ALA A 219 -1.51 -2.76 -18.00
CA ALA A 219 -0.79 -1.51 -17.76
C ALA A 219 -0.85 -1.05 -16.30
N ALA A 220 -1.92 -1.36 -15.58
CA ALA A 220 -2.05 -1.02 -14.16
C ALA A 220 -1.09 -1.82 -13.26
N ILE A 221 -0.80 -3.09 -13.58
CA ILE A 221 0.11 -3.93 -12.80
C ILE A 221 1.50 -3.31 -12.66
N PRO A 222 2.23 -2.90 -13.71
CA PRO A 222 3.54 -2.27 -13.56
C PRO A 222 3.52 -1.01 -12.68
N ILE A 223 2.48 -0.17 -12.76
CA ILE A 223 2.33 1.01 -11.88
C ILE A 223 2.22 0.56 -10.42
N LEU A 224 1.41 -0.45 -10.15
CA LEU A 224 1.25 -1.05 -8.82
C LEU A 224 2.57 -1.62 -8.28
N LEU A 225 3.36 -2.29 -9.12
CA LEU A 225 4.68 -2.81 -8.75
C LEU A 225 5.65 -1.67 -8.44
N GLY A 226 5.58 -0.59 -9.20
CA GLY A 226 6.32 0.64 -8.95
C GLY A 226 5.96 1.29 -7.62
N ASP A 227 4.68 1.34 -7.26
CA ASP A 227 4.21 1.80 -5.96
C ASP A 227 4.84 1.00 -4.81
N ASN A 228 4.86 -0.33 -4.92
CA ASN A 228 5.49 -1.19 -3.91
C ASN A 228 7.01 -0.92 -3.77
N ILE A 229 7.71 -0.67 -4.89
CA ILE A 229 9.14 -0.28 -4.85
C ILE A 229 9.28 1.09 -4.18
N GLY A 230 8.48 2.08 -4.58
CA GLY A 230 8.49 3.44 -4.03
C GLY A 230 8.29 3.48 -2.51
N THR A 231 7.45 2.61 -1.98
CA THR A 231 7.19 2.48 -0.55
C THR A 231 8.46 2.10 0.24
N THR A 232 9.44 1.44 -0.37
CA THR A 232 10.68 1.06 0.32
C THR A 232 11.53 2.25 0.72
N VAL A 233 11.38 3.39 0.06
CA VAL A 233 12.12 4.62 0.36
C VAL A 233 11.82 5.12 1.77
N THR A 234 10.59 4.94 2.27
CA THR A 234 10.24 5.31 3.66
C THR A 234 11.04 4.50 4.69
N ALA A 235 11.27 3.22 4.41
CA ALA A 235 12.12 2.37 5.26
C ALA A 235 13.60 2.79 5.21
N VAL A 236 14.09 3.18 4.03
CA VAL A 236 15.45 3.69 3.86
C VAL A 236 15.63 5.00 4.63
N LEU A 237 14.69 5.94 4.51
CA LEU A 237 14.70 7.19 5.26
C LEU A 237 14.68 6.96 6.78
N ALA A 238 13.84 6.05 7.26
CA ALA A 238 13.77 5.69 8.68
C ALA A 238 15.06 5.04 9.21
N ALA A 239 15.85 4.39 8.35
CA ALA A 239 17.11 3.77 8.70
C ALA A 239 18.31 4.76 8.69
N ILE A 240 18.13 6.00 8.20
CA ILE A 240 19.17 7.03 8.22
C ILE A 240 19.48 7.39 9.68
N GLY A 241 20.75 7.41 10.03
CA GLY A 241 21.22 7.67 11.40
C GLY A 241 21.07 6.50 12.37
N GLN A 242 20.38 5.42 11.99
CA GLN A 242 20.20 4.22 12.79
C GLN A 242 21.35 3.21 12.62
N GLY A 243 21.38 2.21 13.50
CA GLY A 243 22.35 1.12 13.45
C GLY A 243 22.28 0.31 12.14
N ARG A 244 23.27 -0.57 11.93
CA ARG A 244 23.38 -1.36 10.68
C ARG A 244 22.21 -2.28 10.44
N ASP A 245 21.66 -2.88 11.49
CA ASP A 245 20.53 -3.79 11.36
C ASP A 245 19.26 -3.08 10.88
N ALA A 246 19.07 -1.80 11.23
CA ALA A 246 18.00 -0.97 10.66
C ALA A 246 18.16 -0.82 9.13
N LYS A 247 19.38 -0.56 8.65
CA LYS A 247 19.69 -0.48 7.22
C LYS A 247 19.52 -1.84 6.53
N ARG A 248 19.83 -2.95 7.20
CA ARG A 248 19.61 -4.31 6.70
C ARG A 248 18.13 -4.62 6.55
N VAL A 249 17.28 -4.19 7.48
CA VAL A 249 15.81 -4.30 7.36
C VAL A 249 15.30 -3.51 6.17
N ALA A 250 15.75 -2.27 5.99
CA ALA A 250 15.36 -1.46 4.83
C ALA A 250 15.84 -2.10 3.50
N ALA A 251 17.04 -2.64 3.48
CA ALA A 251 17.57 -3.38 2.32
C ALA A 251 16.75 -4.66 2.04
N ALA A 252 16.36 -5.41 3.06
CA ALA A 252 15.51 -6.60 2.91
C ALA A 252 14.14 -6.23 2.32
N HIS A 253 13.54 -5.10 2.78
CA HIS A 253 12.31 -4.57 2.22
C HIS A 253 12.46 -4.20 0.75
N ALA A 254 13.55 -3.51 0.38
CA ALA A 254 13.83 -3.16 -1.01
C ALA A 254 14.05 -4.41 -1.89
N ILE A 255 14.83 -5.38 -1.43
CA ILE A 255 15.10 -6.63 -2.17
C ILE A 255 13.80 -7.42 -2.40
N PHE A 256 12.94 -7.51 -1.38
CA PHE A 256 11.64 -8.16 -1.48
C PHE A 256 10.81 -7.57 -2.62
N ASN A 257 10.65 -6.24 -2.64
CA ASN A 257 9.82 -5.58 -3.65
C ASN A 257 10.48 -5.55 -5.03
N LEU A 258 11.79 -5.29 -5.14
CA LEU A 258 12.51 -5.24 -6.40
C LEU A 258 12.55 -6.61 -7.08
N SER A 259 12.88 -7.68 -6.33
CA SER A 259 12.94 -9.03 -6.88
C SER A 259 11.57 -9.50 -7.36
N GLY A 260 10.52 -9.25 -6.56
CA GLY A 260 9.15 -9.57 -6.93
C GLY A 260 8.69 -8.79 -8.17
N ALA A 261 8.95 -7.49 -8.22
CA ALA A 261 8.60 -6.66 -9.36
C ALA A 261 9.31 -7.10 -10.64
N ALA A 262 10.61 -7.45 -10.56
CA ALA A 262 11.37 -7.95 -11.70
C ALA A 262 10.75 -9.25 -12.27
N VAL A 263 10.41 -10.21 -11.39
CA VAL A 263 9.77 -11.47 -11.79
C VAL A 263 8.37 -11.21 -12.37
N CYS A 264 7.55 -10.40 -11.69
CA CYS A 264 6.19 -10.11 -12.17
C CYS A 264 6.18 -9.32 -13.49
N CYS A 265 7.12 -8.40 -13.71
CA CYS A 265 7.27 -7.71 -15.00
C CYS A 265 7.71 -8.68 -16.11
N ALA A 266 8.63 -9.59 -15.83
CA ALA A 266 9.05 -10.62 -16.80
C ALA A 266 7.89 -11.61 -17.14
N LEU A 267 7.03 -11.89 -16.16
CA LEU A 267 5.86 -12.78 -16.29
C LEU A 267 4.54 -12.00 -16.30
N LEU A 268 4.53 -10.79 -16.89
CA LEU A 268 3.38 -9.87 -16.80
C LEU A 268 2.08 -10.49 -17.31
N GLN A 269 2.09 -11.15 -18.45
CA GLN A 269 0.89 -11.77 -19.03
C GLN A 269 0.37 -12.96 -18.21
N PRO A 270 1.19 -13.94 -17.80
CA PRO A 270 0.78 -15.00 -16.88
C PRO A 270 0.25 -14.45 -15.55
N PHE A 271 0.90 -13.44 -14.99
CA PHE A 271 0.45 -12.82 -13.73
C PHE A 271 -0.90 -12.11 -13.90
N ALA A 272 -1.09 -11.35 -14.99
CA ALA A 272 -2.38 -10.72 -15.29
C ALA A 272 -3.49 -11.75 -15.51
N ALA A 273 -3.20 -12.88 -16.16
CA ALA A 273 -4.14 -14.00 -16.33
C ALA A 273 -4.54 -14.60 -14.97
N LEU A 274 -3.58 -14.84 -14.09
CA LEU A 274 -3.83 -15.31 -12.72
C LEU A 274 -4.72 -14.33 -11.94
N VAL A 275 -4.44 -13.02 -12.04
CA VAL A 275 -5.25 -11.98 -11.39
C VAL A 275 -6.70 -12.02 -11.90
N ARG A 276 -6.90 -12.14 -13.23
CA ARG A 276 -8.24 -12.25 -13.80
C ARG A 276 -8.98 -13.49 -13.31
N LEU A 277 -8.29 -14.63 -13.23
CA LEU A 277 -8.87 -15.88 -12.71
C LEU A 277 -9.34 -15.75 -11.26
N CYS A 278 -8.63 -14.99 -10.44
CA CYS A 278 -8.95 -14.75 -9.02
C CYS A 278 -9.88 -13.53 -8.82
N SER A 279 -10.44 -12.96 -9.89
CA SER A 279 -11.22 -11.72 -9.82
C SER A 279 -12.63 -11.92 -10.37
N PRO A 280 -13.61 -11.08 -9.96
CA PRO A 280 -14.94 -11.09 -10.54
C PRO A 280 -14.90 -10.84 -12.05
N THR A 281 -15.83 -11.45 -12.77
CA THR A 281 -16.08 -11.22 -14.19
C THR A 281 -17.10 -10.09 -14.36
N GLY A 282 -17.02 -9.33 -15.47
CA GLY A 282 -17.94 -8.24 -15.76
C GLY A 282 -17.34 -7.19 -16.69
N ALA A 283 -18.05 -6.07 -16.87
CA ALA A 283 -17.52 -4.92 -17.63
C ALA A 283 -16.20 -4.45 -17.00
N GLU A 284 -15.18 -4.19 -17.82
CA GLU A 284 -13.81 -3.96 -17.37
C GLU A 284 -13.73 -2.79 -16.36
N CYS A 285 -14.33 -1.64 -16.65
CA CYS A 285 -14.39 -0.49 -15.73
C CYS A 285 -15.06 -0.82 -14.39
N ALA A 286 -15.92 -1.85 -14.37
CA ALA A 286 -16.62 -2.27 -13.16
C ALA A 286 -15.75 -3.15 -12.25
N VAL A 287 -14.87 -3.96 -12.82
CA VAL A 287 -14.10 -4.98 -12.09
C VAL A 287 -12.63 -4.60 -11.91
N ILE A 288 -12.10 -3.65 -12.68
CA ILE A 288 -10.68 -3.31 -12.72
C ILE A 288 -10.11 -2.90 -11.34
N ALA A 289 -10.87 -2.13 -10.55
CA ALA A 289 -10.43 -1.75 -9.21
C ALA A 289 -10.22 -2.98 -8.31
N ARG A 290 -11.11 -3.99 -8.41
CA ARG A 290 -10.96 -5.26 -7.71
C ARG A 290 -9.80 -6.07 -8.25
N GLN A 291 -9.59 -6.08 -9.57
CA GLN A 291 -8.44 -6.76 -10.18
C GLN A 291 -7.12 -6.14 -9.72
N ILE A 292 -7.02 -4.81 -9.63
CA ILE A 292 -5.83 -4.12 -9.08
C ILE A 292 -5.61 -4.51 -7.62
N ALA A 293 -6.65 -4.54 -6.79
CA ALA A 293 -6.55 -4.97 -5.40
C ALA A 293 -6.09 -6.44 -5.29
N ASN A 294 -6.63 -7.32 -6.12
CA ASN A 294 -6.21 -8.72 -6.17
C ASN A 294 -4.78 -8.87 -6.67
N ALA A 295 -4.37 -8.09 -7.69
CA ALA A 295 -2.97 -8.03 -8.14
C ALA A 295 -2.03 -7.63 -6.99
N HIS A 296 -2.41 -6.63 -6.20
CA HIS A 296 -1.64 -6.18 -5.04
C HIS A 296 -1.49 -7.29 -3.98
N THR A 297 -2.60 -7.97 -3.66
CA THR A 297 -2.60 -9.07 -2.68
C THR A 297 -1.82 -10.28 -3.18
N LEU A 298 -2.02 -10.69 -4.44
CA LEU A 298 -1.31 -11.81 -5.05
C LEU A 298 0.19 -11.53 -5.14
N PHE A 299 0.59 -10.33 -5.59
CA PHE A 299 2.00 -9.94 -5.65
C PHE A 299 2.69 -10.08 -4.30
N ASN A 300 2.17 -9.42 -3.26
CA ASN A 300 2.78 -9.47 -1.93
C ASN A 300 2.72 -10.86 -1.31
N GLY A 301 1.62 -11.60 -1.53
CA GLY A 301 1.47 -12.97 -1.06
C GLY A 301 2.46 -13.93 -1.71
N LEU A 302 2.64 -13.86 -3.03
CA LEU A 302 3.60 -14.69 -3.77
C LEU A 302 5.03 -14.35 -3.38
N CYS A 303 5.38 -13.06 -3.27
CA CYS A 303 6.70 -12.63 -2.79
C CYS A 303 6.97 -13.18 -1.37
N ALA A 304 5.98 -13.09 -0.48
CA ALA A 304 6.10 -13.62 0.87
C ALA A 304 6.22 -15.16 0.88
N LEU A 305 5.48 -15.86 0.03
CA LEU A 305 5.56 -17.32 -0.09
C LEU A 305 6.96 -17.77 -0.51
N VAL A 306 7.62 -17.03 -1.41
CA VAL A 306 8.99 -17.31 -1.85
C VAL A 306 10.02 -16.93 -0.78
N TRP A 307 9.94 -15.72 -0.21
CA TRP A 307 10.96 -15.20 0.69
C TRP A 307 10.84 -15.69 2.13
N LEU A 308 9.66 -16.15 2.57
CA LEU A 308 9.47 -16.63 3.94
C LEU A 308 10.35 -17.86 4.27
N PRO A 309 10.36 -18.94 3.47
CA PRO A 309 11.30 -20.06 3.68
C PRO A 309 12.75 -19.64 3.48
N LEU A 310 13.00 -18.60 2.69
CA LEU A 310 14.33 -18.05 2.39
C LEU A 310 14.73 -16.91 3.35
N THR A 311 14.04 -16.74 4.49
CA THR A 311 14.36 -15.68 5.47
C THR A 311 15.82 -15.72 5.91
N GLY A 312 16.39 -16.92 6.13
CA GLY A 312 17.81 -17.07 6.50
C GLY A 312 18.76 -16.62 5.38
N GLN A 313 18.41 -16.88 4.12
CA GLN A 313 19.16 -16.43 2.94
C GLN A 313 19.06 -14.91 2.77
N MET A 314 17.87 -14.34 2.94
CA MET A 314 17.68 -12.88 2.94
C MET A 314 18.56 -12.21 3.99
N VAL A 315 18.56 -12.71 5.23
CA VAL A 315 19.41 -12.17 6.31
C VAL A 315 20.89 -12.27 5.94
N ARG A 316 21.35 -13.40 5.42
CA ARG A 316 22.75 -13.54 4.95
C ARG A 316 23.09 -12.54 3.84
N LEU A 317 22.18 -12.38 2.87
CA LEU A 317 22.35 -11.44 1.75
C LEU A 317 22.50 -10.00 2.25
N VAL A 318 21.59 -9.51 3.10
CA VAL A 318 21.66 -8.14 3.59
C VAL A 318 22.85 -7.91 4.53
N CYS A 319 23.29 -8.93 5.28
CA CYS A 319 24.51 -8.86 6.06
C CYS A 319 25.78 -8.82 5.18
N ALA A 320 25.79 -9.51 4.05
CA ALA A 320 26.89 -9.47 3.09
C ALA A 320 26.95 -8.12 2.36
N LEU A 321 25.79 -7.56 1.99
CA LEU A 321 25.68 -6.22 1.36
C LEU A 321 26.05 -5.09 2.31
N LEU A 322 25.78 -5.25 3.60
CA LEU A 322 25.99 -4.24 4.64
C LEU A 322 26.80 -4.87 5.81
N PRO A 323 28.11 -5.18 5.61
CA PRO A 323 28.93 -5.87 6.60
C PRO A 323 29.22 -4.99 7.83
N ASP A 324 29.37 -5.60 9.01
CA ASP A 324 29.83 -4.91 10.20
C ASP A 324 31.31 -4.57 10.07
N LYS A 325 31.70 -3.30 10.22
CA LYS A 325 33.09 -2.86 10.10
C LYS A 325 34.04 -3.49 11.14
N ASN A 326 33.51 -4.00 12.26
CA ASN A 326 34.27 -4.41 13.44
C ASN A 326 33.95 -5.82 13.98
N ARG A 327 33.26 -6.70 13.23
CA ARG A 327 33.16 -8.10 13.63
C ARG A 327 34.32 -8.90 13.00
N PRO A 328 35.14 -9.58 13.80
CA PRO A 328 36.00 -10.62 13.26
C PRO A 328 35.15 -11.62 12.52
N LYS A 329 35.70 -12.20 11.43
CA LYS A 329 35.06 -13.26 10.65
C LYS A 329 34.90 -14.52 11.54
N GLU A 330 33.96 -14.46 12.49
CA GLU A 330 33.52 -15.68 13.16
C GLU A 330 32.54 -16.40 12.21
N ARG A 331 32.88 -17.66 11.98
CA ARG A 331 32.30 -18.60 11.03
C ARG A 331 30.79 -18.58 11.03
N LEU A 332 30.25 -18.36 9.85
CA LEU A 332 28.86 -18.60 9.49
C LEU A 332 28.51 -20.10 9.52
#